data_c35b802fb975dc069881b81628b1a3cb
#
_entry.id   c35b802fb975dc069881b81628b1a3cb
#
_cell.length_a   1.000
_cell.length_b   1.000
_cell.length_c   1.000
_cell.angle_alpha   90.00
_cell.angle_beta   90.00
_cell.angle_gamma   90.00
#
_symmetry.space_group_name_H-M   'P 1'
#
loop_
_entity.id
_entity.type
_entity.pdbx_description
1 polymer ?
#
loop_
_entity_poly.entity_id
_entity_poly.type
_entity_poly.pdbx_seq_one_letter_code
_entity_poly.pdbx_strand_id
1 'polypeptide(L)'
;MKTQINEAVSIQDKIQFFSTNFTASEYAPCYQDEYLRKMKRKISNQKAYNRFREGIRYPLSTVSFCDTVYNSISKIFSGDGKFIEYFPDTKYEGIGFSFAKDVLWDRFIFAPNSLIVTWKSDKQSYRFFIDISCVQYIDFSGNEIFEIAYKDKDCTIYINDTEFVKFKDEKIEEQYNHKFGFCPVDFLSNEQLDYKKPLIRVNPIVSVLGEIEELLTVSVMSNVINRFMLPYVVETKKSGAEAGCHYTYGNQYCENGYLYSQNSEGVAVSILENGLPAKCPQCNKEIGFGSVLEITATGLSADEFEKAANNSLLFKSLGIDSLEYPSRRKKELETEIYNKVVNKQEFLNNAQQHNELRVKATYEEKTTVLIKWKQVFENILSRLITKDIQLFKKGYKTTVVSFGNKFYLNSSEQYQELIQKSRENGINDYMDYEYGLIEVQYSENVMERNRIMFLLELEKVARPYRNLKNTEVMELLKSNIITKQEFDLNTNFYKKVREIEIEEQKPITDVYIDKPIDEQIKLLTIKLQENGQTQVS
;
A
#
# COMPACT_ATOMS: atom_id res chain seq x y z
N MET A 1 -0.76 8.90 -30.84
CA MET A 1 -0.99 7.54 -30.35
C MET A 1 0.30 6.90 -29.80
N LYS A 2 1.31 6.58 -30.62
CA LYS A 2 2.55 5.90 -30.17
C LYS A 2 3.27 6.60 -29.00
N THR A 3 3.33 7.92 -28.99
CA THR A 3 3.93 8.71 -27.89
C THR A 3 3.16 8.51 -26.57
N GLN A 4 1.83 8.45 -26.60
CA GLN A 4 1.01 8.24 -25.41
C GLN A 4 1.13 6.80 -24.90
N ILE A 5 1.23 5.81 -25.77
CA ILE A 5 1.49 4.41 -25.40
C ILE A 5 2.85 4.32 -24.67
N ASN A 6 3.91 4.91 -25.23
CA ASN A 6 5.24 4.91 -24.61
C ASN A 6 5.23 5.61 -23.24
N GLU A 7 4.46 6.68 -23.08
CA GLU A 7 4.31 7.37 -21.81
C GLU A 7 3.56 6.51 -20.78
N ALA A 8 2.49 5.83 -21.20
CA ALA A 8 1.73 4.90 -20.36
C ALA A 8 2.60 3.71 -19.89
N VAL A 9 3.44 3.17 -20.80
CA VAL A 9 4.45 2.15 -20.47
C VAL A 9 5.44 2.67 -19.44
N SER A 10 6.02 3.86 -19.64
CA SER A 10 6.99 4.44 -18.70
C SER A 10 6.38 4.65 -17.30
N ILE A 11 5.13 5.06 -17.20
CA ILE A 11 4.44 5.20 -15.92
C ILE A 11 4.21 3.84 -15.26
N GLN A 12 3.81 2.83 -16.03
CA GLN A 12 3.63 1.48 -15.53
C GLN A 12 4.94 0.88 -15.01
N ASP A 13 6.05 1.06 -15.75
CA ASP A 13 7.38 0.65 -15.31
C ASP A 13 7.79 1.28 -13.98
N LYS A 14 7.46 2.57 -13.76
CA LYS A 14 7.69 3.25 -12.48
C LYS A 14 6.85 2.65 -11.34
N ILE A 15 5.57 2.41 -11.58
CA ILE A 15 4.68 1.78 -10.60
C ILE A 15 5.26 0.42 -10.20
N GLN A 16 5.59 -0.41 -11.16
CA GLN A 16 6.16 -1.74 -10.91
C GLN A 16 7.47 -1.66 -10.14
N PHE A 17 8.37 -0.75 -10.51
CA PHE A 17 9.64 -0.57 -9.83
C PHE A 17 9.48 -0.21 -8.34
N PHE A 18 8.54 0.69 -8.01
CA PHE A 18 8.37 1.15 -6.63
C PHE A 18 7.52 0.24 -5.76
N SER A 19 6.62 -0.57 -6.34
CA SER A 19 5.62 -1.33 -5.59
C SER A 19 5.75 -2.84 -5.70
N THR A 20 6.64 -3.39 -6.55
CA THR A 20 6.77 -4.83 -6.69
C THR A 20 7.86 -5.39 -5.79
N ASN A 21 7.54 -6.47 -5.08
CA ASN A 21 8.51 -7.21 -4.27
C ASN A 21 9.33 -8.15 -5.17
N PHE A 22 10.48 -7.70 -5.61
CA PHE A 22 11.44 -8.49 -6.38
C PHE A 22 12.84 -8.37 -5.81
N THR A 23 13.72 -9.31 -6.13
CA THR A 23 15.16 -9.22 -5.85
C THR A 23 15.92 -8.81 -7.11
N ALA A 24 17.09 -8.17 -6.94
CA ALA A 24 17.90 -7.73 -8.08
C ALA A 24 18.35 -8.90 -8.99
N SER A 25 18.37 -10.13 -8.47
CA SER A 25 18.72 -11.34 -9.23
C SER A 25 17.57 -11.91 -10.04
N GLU A 26 16.32 -11.62 -9.67
CA GLU A 26 15.14 -12.19 -10.32
C GLU A 26 14.64 -11.32 -11.45
N TYR A 27 14.59 -10.00 -11.24
CA TYR A 27 14.08 -9.07 -12.23
C TYR A 27 14.57 -7.64 -11.97
N ALA A 28 15.18 -7.03 -12.95
CA ALA A 28 15.53 -5.62 -12.95
C ALA A 28 14.55 -4.88 -13.88
N PRO A 29 13.56 -4.17 -13.35
CA PRO A 29 12.60 -3.46 -14.18
C PRO A 29 13.28 -2.36 -15.01
N CYS A 30 12.75 -2.09 -16.19
CA CYS A 30 13.30 -1.10 -17.14
C CYS A 30 13.56 0.27 -16.50
N TYR A 31 12.74 0.68 -15.53
CA TYR A 31 12.90 1.95 -14.83
C TYR A 31 14.12 2.01 -13.90
N GLN A 32 14.64 0.88 -13.41
CA GLN A 32 15.84 0.88 -12.56
C GLN A 32 17.03 1.56 -13.23
N ASP A 33 17.27 1.28 -14.50
CA ASP A 33 18.38 1.88 -15.25
C ASP A 33 18.17 3.38 -15.48
N GLU A 34 16.94 3.79 -15.71
CA GLU A 34 16.58 5.21 -15.82
C GLU A 34 16.81 5.93 -14.49
N TYR A 35 16.36 5.37 -13.37
CA TYR A 35 16.56 5.89 -12.04
C TYR A 35 18.05 6.03 -11.70
N LEU A 36 18.84 4.99 -11.95
CA LEU A 36 20.28 5.02 -11.71
C LEU A 36 21.01 6.06 -12.58
N ARG A 37 20.62 6.19 -13.87
CA ARG A 37 21.16 7.25 -14.75
C ARG A 37 20.81 8.65 -14.25
N LYS A 38 19.59 8.85 -13.76
CA LYS A 38 19.15 10.12 -13.15
C LYS A 38 19.97 10.45 -11.91
N MET A 39 20.20 9.47 -11.03
CA MET A 39 21.04 9.65 -9.84
C MET A 39 22.49 9.91 -10.19
N LYS A 40 23.06 9.25 -11.20
CA LYS A 40 24.43 9.51 -11.68
C LYS A 40 24.62 10.94 -12.18
N ARG A 41 23.59 11.56 -12.79
CA ARG A 41 23.63 12.98 -13.19
C ARG A 41 23.60 13.93 -11.99
N LYS A 42 22.86 13.56 -10.92
CA LYS A 42 22.76 14.37 -9.69
C LYS A 42 24.01 14.24 -8.81
N ILE A 43 24.61 13.05 -8.76
CA ILE A 43 25.78 12.75 -7.95
C ILE A 43 27.02 12.78 -8.86
N SER A 44 27.69 13.93 -8.94
CA SER A 44 28.84 14.15 -9.83
C SER A 44 30.06 13.30 -9.43
N ASN A 45 30.24 13.01 -8.14
CA ASN A 45 31.36 12.23 -7.64
C ASN A 45 31.12 10.73 -7.84
N GLN A 46 32.00 10.05 -8.59
CA GLN A 46 31.86 8.63 -8.91
C GLN A 46 31.89 7.73 -7.65
N LYS A 47 32.72 8.04 -6.64
CA LYS A 47 32.77 7.27 -5.39
C LYS A 47 31.47 7.43 -4.60
N ALA A 48 30.92 8.65 -4.53
CA ALA A 48 29.63 8.90 -3.89
C ALA A 48 28.49 8.19 -4.62
N TYR A 49 28.50 8.18 -5.95
CA TYR A 49 27.53 7.44 -6.74
C TYR A 49 27.60 5.93 -6.51
N ASN A 50 28.81 5.36 -6.46
CA ASN A 50 28.99 3.93 -6.18
C ASN A 50 28.43 3.57 -4.80
N ARG A 51 28.72 4.39 -3.78
CA ARG A 51 28.15 4.22 -2.42
C ARG A 51 26.62 4.33 -2.41
N PHE A 52 26.08 5.27 -3.15
CA PHE A 52 24.63 5.40 -3.32
C PHE A 52 24.04 4.12 -3.92
N ARG A 53 24.62 3.60 -5.00
CA ARG A 53 24.19 2.36 -5.64
C ARG A 53 24.23 1.16 -4.70
N GLU A 54 25.28 1.04 -3.90
CA GLU A 54 25.43 0.00 -2.86
C GLU A 54 24.43 0.16 -1.70
N GLY A 55 23.90 1.35 -1.49
CA GLY A 55 22.88 1.65 -0.49
C GLY A 55 21.49 1.16 -0.88
N ILE A 56 21.26 0.84 -2.15
CA ILE A 56 19.99 0.28 -2.62
C ILE A 56 19.87 -1.15 -2.09
N ARG A 57 18.80 -1.41 -1.36
CA ARG A 57 18.47 -2.73 -0.81
C ARG A 57 17.18 -3.23 -1.40
N TYR A 58 17.10 -4.51 -1.69
CA TYR A 58 15.90 -5.16 -2.15
C TYR A 58 15.33 -6.08 -1.07
N PRO A 59 13.99 -6.15 -0.92
CA PRO A 59 13.01 -5.32 -1.62
C PRO A 59 13.20 -3.83 -1.30
N LEU A 60 12.79 -2.96 -2.23
CA LEU A 60 12.90 -1.51 -2.02
C LEU A 60 12.05 -1.08 -0.82
N SER A 61 12.51 -0.08 -0.06
CA SER A 61 11.76 0.46 1.09
C SER A 61 10.40 1.04 0.70
N THR A 62 10.23 1.44 -0.55
CA THR A 62 8.98 1.94 -1.11
C THR A 62 7.91 0.86 -1.27
N VAL A 63 8.29 -0.42 -1.41
CA VAL A 63 7.34 -1.54 -1.55
C VAL A 63 6.44 -1.63 -0.33
N SER A 64 7.01 -1.74 0.86
CA SER A 64 6.24 -1.80 2.12
C SER A 64 5.33 -0.58 2.31
N PHE A 65 5.79 0.60 1.89
CA PHE A 65 4.98 1.81 1.93
C PHE A 65 3.80 1.75 0.94
N CYS A 66 4.05 1.36 -0.32
CA CYS A 66 3.00 1.18 -1.32
C CYS A 66 1.98 0.12 -0.89
N ASP A 67 2.43 -0.99 -0.30
CA ASP A 67 1.55 -2.02 0.28
C ASP A 67 0.64 -1.44 1.36
N THR A 68 1.16 -0.58 2.22
CA THR A 68 0.35 0.10 3.26
C THR A 68 -0.75 0.97 2.63
N VAL A 69 -0.41 1.73 1.57
CA VAL A 69 -1.38 2.54 0.81
C VAL A 69 -2.44 1.66 0.16
N TYR A 70 -2.02 0.61 -0.55
CA TYR A 70 -2.93 -0.31 -1.25
C TYR A 70 -3.85 -1.06 -0.28
N ASN A 71 -3.32 -1.53 0.84
CA ASN A 71 -4.10 -2.18 1.89
C ASN A 71 -5.15 -1.24 2.50
N SER A 72 -4.84 0.05 2.62
CA SER A 72 -5.82 1.04 3.09
C SER A 72 -6.98 1.21 2.12
N ILE A 73 -6.70 1.17 0.81
CA ILE A 73 -7.72 1.33 -0.25
C ILE A 73 -8.48 0.03 -0.50
N SER A 74 -7.84 -1.14 -0.38
CA SER A 74 -8.48 -2.45 -0.58
C SER A 74 -9.66 -2.71 0.36
N LYS A 75 -9.82 -1.88 1.41
CA LYS A 75 -11.00 -1.90 2.29
C LYS A 75 -12.33 -1.69 1.55
N ILE A 76 -12.32 -1.15 0.32
CA ILE A 76 -13.50 -1.11 -0.55
C ILE A 76 -14.12 -2.49 -0.77
N PHE A 77 -13.31 -3.55 -0.77
CA PHE A 77 -13.79 -4.94 -0.92
C PHE A 77 -14.35 -5.54 0.37
N SER A 78 -14.19 -4.87 1.50
CA SER A 78 -14.71 -5.31 2.81
C SER A 78 -16.03 -4.62 3.18
N GLY A 79 -16.54 -3.72 2.31
CA GLY A 79 -17.78 -2.98 2.55
C GLY A 79 -19.00 -3.89 2.76
N ASP A 80 -19.94 -3.40 3.55
CA ASP A 80 -21.23 -4.06 3.79
C ASP A 80 -22.29 -3.56 2.79
N GLY A 81 -23.31 -4.41 2.51
CA GLY A 81 -24.39 -4.08 1.55
C GLY A 81 -23.99 -4.26 0.08
N LYS A 82 -23.14 -5.24 -0.22
CA LYS A 82 -22.77 -5.60 -1.59
C LYS A 82 -23.94 -6.23 -2.32
N PHE A 83 -24.19 -5.81 -3.56
CA PHE A 83 -25.18 -6.44 -4.43
C PHE A 83 -24.80 -6.34 -5.91
N ILE A 84 -25.37 -7.24 -6.71
CA ILE A 84 -25.32 -7.22 -8.18
C ILE A 84 -26.75 -7.38 -8.68
N GLU A 85 -27.20 -6.41 -9.49
CA GLU A 85 -28.51 -6.43 -10.11
C GLU A 85 -28.37 -6.53 -11.63
N TYR A 86 -29.24 -7.32 -12.25
CA TYR A 86 -29.20 -7.65 -13.67
C TYR A 86 -30.42 -7.07 -14.39
N PHE A 87 -30.22 -6.36 -15.52
CA PHE A 87 -31.30 -5.74 -16.30
C PHE A 87 -31.25 -6.17 -17.78
N PRO A 88 -32.22 -6.97 -18.28
CA PRO A 88 -33.30 -7.62 -17.53
C PRO A 88 -32.78 -8.70 -16.59
N ASP A 89 -33.60 -9.10 -15.62
CA ASP A 89 -33.26 -10.13 -14.65
C ASP A 89 -32.74 -11.40 -15.34
N THR A 90 -31.62 -11.90 -14.87
CA THR A 90 -30.89 -12.98 -15.52
C THR A 90 -30.07 -13.76 -14.49
N LYS A 91 -30.20 -15.09 -14.51
CA LYS A 91 -29.33 -15.95 -13.74
C LYS A 91 -27.92 -15.92 -14.35
N TYR A 92 -26.94 -15.53 -13.56
CA TYR A 92 -25.54 -15.43 -13.97
C TYR A 92 -24.63 -16.03 -12.91
N GLU A 93 -23.75 -16.95 -13.31
CA GLU A 93 -22.84 -17.69 -12.45
C GLU A 93 -21.34 -17.44 -12.81
N GLY A 94 -21.06 -16.34 -13.51
CA GLY A 94 -19.69 -15.98 -13.94
C GLY A 94 -18.87 -15.24 -12.87
N ILE A 95 -18.27 -14.12 -13.26
CA ILE A 95 -17.46 -13.31 -12.35
C ILE A 95 -18.29 -12.51 -11.34
N GLY A 96 -17.71 -12.24 -10.18
CA GLY A 96 -18.34 -11.45 -9.12
C GLY A 96 -17.31 -10.71 -8.27
N PHE A 97 -17.64 -10.42 -7.03
CA PHE A 97 -16.80 -9.65 -6.10
C PHE A 97 -15.43 -10.26 -5.83
N SER A 98 -15.31 -11.59 -5.76
CA SER A 98 -14.03 -12.28 -5.60
C SER A 98 -13.10 -12.01 -6.78
N PHE A 99 -13.60 -12.05 -8.01
CA PHE A 99 -12.81 -11.72 -9.18
C PHE A 99 -12.30 -10.27 -9.14
N ALA A 100 -13.12 -9.33 -8.68
CA ALA A 100 -12.70 -7.94 -8.51
C ALA A 100 -11.60 -7.79 -7.46
N LYS A 101 -11.72 -8.49 -6.32
CA LYS A 101 -10.76 -8.45 -5.22
C LYS A 101 -9.45 -9.17 -5.57
N ASP A 102 -9.53 -10.38 -6.12
CA ASP A 102 -8.38 -11.29 -6.21
C ASP A 102 -7.64 -11.17 -7.55
N VAL A 103 -8.32 -10.71 -8.62
CA VAL A 103 -7.75 -10.65 -9.97
C VAL A 103 -7.64 -9.21 -10.48
N LEU A 104 -8.75 -8.46 -10.47
CA LEU A 104 -8.73 -7.09 -10.99
C LEU A 104 -7.88 -6.17 -10.12
N TRP A 105 -7.98 -6.28 -8.80
CA TRP A 105 -7.22 -5.47 -7.87
C TRP A 105 -5.72 -5.66 -8.05
N ASP A 106 -5.24 -6.91 -8.05
CA ASP A 106 -3.82 -7.20 -8.21
C ASP A 106 -3.28 -6.63 -9.52
N ARG A 107 -4.03 -6.80 -10.61
CA ARG A 107 -3.59 -6.24 -11.89
C ARG A 107 -3.62 -4.71 -11.92
N PHE A 108 -4.63 -4.11 -11.29
CA PHE A 108 -4.81 -2.65 -11.23
C PHE A 108 -3.69 -1.94 -10.45
N ILE A 109 -3.23 -2.50 -9.33
CA ILE A 109 -2.18 -1.86 -8.52
C ILE A 109 -0.83 -1.85 -9.24
N PHE A 110 -0.50 -2.88 -10.04
CA PHE A 110 0.79 -2.99 -10.71
C PHE A 110 0.78 -2.55 -12.17
N ALA A 111 -0.36 -2.66 -12.85
CA ALA A 111 -0.47 -2.39 -14.28
C ALA A 111 -1.81 -1.73 -14.65
N PRO A 112 -2.11 -0.52 -14.14
CA PRO A 112 -3.40 0.15 -14.34
C PRO A 112 -3.71 0.47 -15.82
N ASN A 113 -2.68 0.56 -16.65
CA ASN A 113 -2.82 0.81 -18.09
C ASN A 113 -3.08 -0.47 -18.90
N SER A 114 -3.10 -1.65 -18.27
CA SER A 114 -3.45 -2.89 -18.95
C SER A 114 -4.89 -2.89 -19.44
N LEU A 115 -5.15 -3.68 -20.46
CA LEU A 115 -6.47 -3.92 -21.01
C LEU A 115 -6.93 -5.32 -20.62
N ILE A 116 -8.24 -5.51 -20.48
CA ILE A 116 -8.84 -6.82 -20.23
C ILE A 116 -9.71 -7.20 -21.43
N VAL A 117 -9.53 -8.41 -21.92
CA VAL A 117 -10.34 -8.98 -23.00
C VAL A 117 -11.32 -9.99 -22.39
N THR A 118 -12.60 -9.85 -22.72
CA THR A 118 -13.63 -10.84 -22.39
C THR A 118 -13.98 -11.60 -23.66
N TRP A 119 -13.63 -12.89 -23.70
CA TRP A 119 -13.79 -13.70 -24.89
C TRP A 119 -14.68 -14.90 -24.67
N LYS A 120 -15.30 -15.39 -25.76
CA LYS A 120 -16.22 -16.52 -25.71
C LYS A 120 -15.54 -17.79 -26.22
N SER A 121 -15.62 -18.86 -25.42
CA SER A 121 -15.47 -20.25 -25.85
C SER A 121 -16.87 -20.86 -26.09
N ASP A 122 -16.96 -22.06 -26.59
CA ASP A 122 -18.25 -22.69 -26.95
C ASP A 122 -19.29 -22.69 -25.84
N LYS A 123 -18.88 -22.86 -24.58
CA LYS A 123 -19.78 -22.98 -23.43
C LYS A 123 -19.54 -21.96 -22.31
N GLN A 124 -18.43 -21.27 -22.32
CA GLN A 124 -18.04 -20.35 -21.24
C GLN A 124 -17.26 -19.16 -21.77
N SER A 125 -17.23 -18.09 -20.98
CA SER A 125 -16.35 -16.97 -21.22
C SER A 125 -15.02 -17.16 -20.50
N TYR A 126 -13.99 -16.60 -21.06
CA TYR A 126 -12.69 -16.49 -20.42
C TYR A 126 -12.13 -15.07 -20.59
N ARG A 127 -11.16 -14.72 -19.75
CA ARG A 127 -10.58 -13.40 -19.71
C ARG A 127 -9.07 -13.48 -19.68
N PHE A 128 -8.45 -12.52 -20.33
CA PHE A 128 -7.00 -12.35 -20.29
C PHE A 128 -6.65 -10.87 -20.35
N PHE A 129 -5.44 -10.55 -19.92
CA PHE A 129 -4.95 -9.18 -19.89
C PHE A 129 -3.97 -8.95 -21.04
N ILE A 130 -4.07 -7.76 -21.65
CA ILE A 130 -3.08 -7.25 -22.60
C ILE A 130 -2.28 -6.17 -21.87
N ASP A 131 -0.97 -6.33 -21.80
CA ASP A 131 -0.10 -5.29 -21.28
C ASP A 131 -0.04 -4.11 -22.26
N ILE A 132 -0.02 -2.89 -21.74
CA ILE A 132 0.04 -1.68 -22.58
C ILE A 132 1.28 -1.65 -23.48
N SER A 133 2.38 -2.29 -23.08
CA SER A 133 3.60 -2.41 -23.86
C SER A 133 3.43 -3.24 -25.15
N CYS A 134 2.44 -4.13 -25.16
CA CYS A 134 2.10 -4.93 -26.33
C CYS A 134 1.21 -4.19 -27.33
N VAL A 135 0.55 -3.09 -26.93
CA VAL A 135 -0.39 -2.36 -27.76
C VAL A 135 0.35 -1.56 -28.84
N GLN A 136 -0.06 -1.75 -30.08
CA GLN A 136 0.47 -1.04 -31.25
C GLN A 136 -0.45 0.11 -31.67
N TYR A 137 -1.76 -0.15 -31.61
CA TYR A 137 -2.81 0.79 -31.99
C TYR A 137 -4.05 0.56 -31.13
N ILE A 138 -4.77 1.62 -30.79
CA ILE A 138 -6.05 1.57 -30.09
C ILE A 138 -6.90 2.76 -30.49
N ASP A 139 -8.15 2.53 -30.87
CA ASP A 139 -9.15 3.56 -31.07
C ASP A 139 -10.23 3.45 -30.00
N PHE A 140 -10.57 4.57 -29.37
CA PHE A 140 -11.50 4.61 -28.27
C PHE A 140 -12.09 6.02 -28.05
N SER A 141 -13.26 6.07 -27.40
CA SER A 141 -13.85 7.31 -26.91
C SER A 141 -14.23 7.14 -25.44
N GLY A 142 -13.68 8.01 -24.59
CA GLY A 142 -13.85 7.89 -23.13
C GLY A 142 -13.27 6.58 -22.58
N ASN A 143 -14.15 5.67 -22.20
CA ASN A 143 -13.76 4.34 -21.69
C ASN A 143 -14.17 3.20 -22.62
N GLU A 144 -14.78 3.51 -23.75
CA GLU A 144 -15.21 2.53 -24.74
C GLU A 144 -14.14 2.38 -25.83
N ILE A 145 -13.71 1.15 -26.04
CA ILE A 145 -12.73 0.78 -27.06
C ILE A 145 -13.50 0.27 -28.28
N PHE A 146 -13.19 0.83 -29.45
CA PHE A 146 -13.80 0.43 -30.72
C PHE A 146 -12.93 -0.59 -31.46
N GLU A 147 -11.61 -0.39 -31.44
CA GLU A 147 -10.68 -1.31 -32.05
C GLU A 147 -9.31 -1.26 -31.41
N ILE A 148 -8.58 -2.35 -31.52
CA ILE A 148 -7.23 -2.50 -30.98
C ILE A 148 -6.38 -3.39 -31.86
N ALA A 149 -5.09 -3.03 -31.98
CA ALA A 149 -4.06 -3.92 -32.48
C ALA A 149 -2.96 -4.09 -31.43
N TYR A 150 -2.59 -5.32 -31.13
CA TYR A 150 -1.54 -5.62 -30.17
C TYR A 150 -0.66 -6.78 -30.63
N LYS A 151 0.56 -6.83 -30.11
CA LYS A 151 1.53 -7.88 -30.39
C LYS A 151 1.40 -9.00 -29.36
N ASP A 152 1.21 -10.22 -29.82
CA ASP A 152 1.28 -11.44 -29.01
C ASP A 152 2.35 -12.37 -29.59
N LYS A 153 3.50 -12.47 -28.92
CA LYS A 153 4.69 -13.19 -29.40
C LYS A 153 5.13 -12.69 -30.80
N ASP A 154 5.02 -13.54 -31.81
CA ASP A 154 5.39 -13.24 -33.18
C ASP A 154 4.20 -12.79 -34.04
N CYS A 155 3.02 -12.68 -33.47
CA CYS A 155 1.81 -12.33 -34.18
C CYS A 155 1.33 -10.92 -33.77
N THR A 156 0.66 -10.24 -34.68
CA THR A 156 -0.15 -9.06 -34.40
C THR A 156 -1.61 -9.45 -34.44
N ILE A 157 -2.35 -9.15 -33.37
CA ILE A 157 -3.76 -9.43 -33.25
C ILE A 157 -4.54 -8.12 -33.35
N TYR A 158 -5.53 -8.08 -34.22
CA TYR A 158 -6.47 -7.00 -34.39
C TYR A 158 -7.87 -7.45 -33.96
N ILE A 159 -8.54 -6.65 -33.17
CA ILE A 159 -9.89 -6.92 -32.66
C ILE A 159 -10.71 -5.63 -32.76
N ASN A 160 -11.91 -5.72 -33.30
CA ASN A 160 -12.91 -4.64 -33.29
C ASN A 160 -14.26 -5.16 -32.78
N ASP A 161 -15.36 -4.50 -33.13
CA ASP A 161 -16.74 -4.87 -32.74
C ASP A 161 -17.29 -6.07 -33.52
N THR A 162 -16.69 -6.43 -34.65
CA THR A 162 -17.18 -7.44 -35.57
C THR A 162 -16.23 -8.60 -35.80
N GLU A 163 -14.94 -8.33 -35.87
CA GLU A 163 -13.95 -9.31 -36.31
C GLU A 163 -12.71 -9.40 -35.44
N PHE A 164 -12.11 -10.58 -35.53
CA PHE A 164 -10.79 -10.92 -35.02
C PHE A 164 -9.89 -11.27 -36.20
N VAL A 165 -8.71 -10.67 -36.24
CA VAL A 165 -7.70 -10.97 -37.28
C VAL A 165 -6.34 -11.16 -36.62
N LYS A 166 -5.70 -12.29 -36.94
CA LYS A 166 -4.34 -12.61 -36.48
C LYS A 166 -3.38 -12.59 -37.69
N PHE A 167 -2.38 -11.75 -37.57
CA PHE A 167 -1.33 -11.60 -38.60
C PHE A 167 -0.03 -12.23 -38.11
N LYS A 168 0.63 -12.95 -38.98
CA LYS A 168 2.01 -13.44 -38.83
C LYS A 168 2.81 -13.10 -40.06
N ASP A 169 3.96 -12.45 -39.88
CA ASP A 169 4.81 -12.01 -40.98
C ASP A 169 4.03 -11.24 -42.08
N GLU A 170 3.18 -10.31 -41.66
CA GLU A 170 2.27 -9.49 -42.48
C GLU A 170 1.21 -10.29 -43.29
N LYS A 171 1.08 -11.60 -43.07
CA LYS A 171 0.03 -12.45 -43.66
C LYS A 171 -1.03 -12.77 -42.67
N ILE A 172 -2.28 -12.83 -43.12
CA ILE A 172 -3.40 -13.27 -42.32
C ILE A 172 -3.23 -14.76 -42.03
N GLU A 173 -3.05 -15.12 -40.76
CA GLU A 173 -3.00 -16.51 -40.27
C GLU A 173 -4.40 -17.00 -39.92
N GLU A 174 -5.20 -16.13 -39.29
CA GLU A 174 -6.54 -16.44 -38.84
C GLU A 174 -7.43 -15.20 -38.94
N GLN A 175 -8.65 -15.36 -39.42
CA GLN A 175 -9.65 -14.30 -39.48
C GLN A 175 -11.04 -14.90 -39.34
N TYR A 176 -11.85 -14.34 -38.45
CA TYR A 176 -13.25 -14.72 -38.33
C TYR A 176 -14.10 -13.58 -37.74
N ASN A 177 -15.38 -13.60 -38.05
CA ASN A 177 -16.35 -12.67 -37.53
C ASN A 177 -16.98 -13.24 -36.27
N HIS A 178 -16.69 -12.62 -35.12
CA HIS A 178 -17.21 -13.07 -33.81
C HIS A 178 -18.66 -12.62 -33.54
N LYS A 179 -19.19 -11.62 -34.28
CA LYS A 179 -20.58 -11.17 -34.21
C LYS A 179 -21.06 -10.73 -32.80
N PHE A 180 -20.17 -10.20 -31.97
CA PHE A 180 -20.53 -9.71 -30.64
C PHE A 180 -21.31 -8.40 -30.70
N GLY A 181 -21.03 -7.54 -31.72
CA GLY A 181 -21.60 -6.21 -31.85
C GLY A 181 -21.00 -5.16 -30.91
N PHE A 182 -19.88 -5.49 -30.28
CA PHE A 182 -19.06 -4.59 -29.47
C PHE A 182 -17.62 -5.12 -29.43
N CYS A 183 -16.66 -4.22 -29.23
CA CYS A 183 -15.28 -4.64 -29.01
C CYS A 183 -15.14 -5.29 -27.62
N PRO A 184 -14.67 -6.55 -27.54
CA PRO A 184 -14.61 -7.30 -26.28
C PRO A 184 -13.44 -6.89 -25.37
N VAL A 185 -12.88 -5.71 -25.58
CA VAL A 185 -11.73 -5.18 -24.84
C VAL A 185 -12.17 -4.01 -23.97
N ASP A 186 -11.67 -3.94 -22.73
CA ASP A 186 -11.94 -2.88 -21.78
C ASP A 186 -10.66 -2.35 -21.15
N PHE A 187 -10.67 -1.08 -20.77
CA PHE A 187 -9.64 -0.55 -19.87
C PHE A 187 -9.81 -1.10 -18.46
N LEU A 188 -8.69 -1.46 -17.83
CA LEU A 188 -8.65 -1.91 -16.45
C LEU A 188 -8.97 -0.79 -15.44
N SER A 189 -8.78 0.49 -15.82
CA SER A 189 -9.18 1.64 -15.02
C SER A 189 -10.00 2.61 -15.85
N ASN A 190 -11.08 3.14 -15.27
CA ASN A 190 -11.92 4.16 -15.90
C ASN A 190 -11.39 5.57 -15.71
N GLU A 191 -10.53 5.78 -14.71
CA GLU A 191 -9.99 7.07 -14.37
C GLU A 191 -8.80 7.41 -15.27
N GLN A 192 -8.78 8.60 -15.82
CA GLN A 192 -7.70 9.14 -16.64
C GLN A 192 -6.90 10.14 -15.81
N LEU A 193 -5.58 10.16 -15.97
CA LEU A 193 -4.71 11.12 -15.28
C LEU A 193 -4.95 12.54 -15.80
N ASP A 194 -5.09 12.69 -17.11
CA ASP A 194 -5.31 13.94 -17.80
C ASP A 194 -6.15 13.68 -19.06
N TYR A 195 -7.15 14.54 -19.31
CA TYR A 195 -7.97 14.45 -20.52
C TYR A 195 -7.15 14.54 -21.83
N LYS A 196 -5.99 15.19 -21.78
CA LYS A 196 -5.04 15.25 -22.92
C LYS A 196 -4.24 13.96 -23.11
N LYS A 197 -4.23 13.10 -22.09
CA LYS A 197 -3.46 11.86 -22.06
C LYS A 197 -4.35 10.68 -21.65
N PRO A 198 -5.40 10.41 -22.43
CA PRO A 198 -6.45 9.48 -22.03
C PRO A 198 -6.01 8.02 -21.91
N LEU A 199 -4.84 7.64 -22.46
CA LEU A 199 -4.26 6.31 -22.28
C LEU A 199 -3.56 6.12 -20.93
N ILE A 200 -3.23 7.22 -20.24
CA ILE A 200 -2.64 7.12 -18.91
C ILE A 200 -3.76 6.98 -17.88
N ARG A 201 -3.89 5.77 -17.36
CA ARG A 201 -4.88 5.42 -16.38
C ARG A 201 -4.33 5.56 -14.96
N VAL A 202 -5.20 6.00 -14.06
CA VAL A 202 -4.83 6.31 -12.67
C VAL A 202 -4.97 5.08 -11.81
N ASN A 203 -3.96 4.85 -10.97
CA ASN A 203 -4.05 4.05 -9.77
C ASN A 203 -3.72 4.95 -8.55
N PRO A 204 -3.84 4.47 -7.31
CA PRO A 204 -3.66 5.31 -6.13
C PRO A 204 -2.34 6.06 -6.04
N ILE A 205 -1.24 5.51 -6.56
CA ILE A 205 0.10 6.10 -6.43
C ILE A 205 0.59 6.90 -7.65
N VAL A 206 -0.14 6.87 -8.78
CA VAL A 206 0.30 7.57 -10.01
C VAL A 206 0.56 9.06 -9.79
N SER A 207 -0.31 9.73 -9.04
CA SER A 207 -0.18 11.17 -8.77
C SER A 207 1.00 11.54 -7.87
N VAL A 208 1.58 10.58 -7.18
CA VAL A 208 2.65 10.78 -6.18
C VAL A 208 3.94 10.02 -6.53
N LEU A 209 4.10 9.58 -7.78
CA LEU A 209 5.30 8.83 -8.21
C LEU A 209 6.60 9.63 -8.03
N GLY A 210 6.52 10.96 -8.15
CA GLY A 210 7.68 11.84 -7.92
C GLY A 210 8.14 11.82 -6.46
N GLU A 211 7.19 11.90 -5.54
CA GLU A 211 7.44 11.85 -4.10
C GLU A 211 7.91 10.45 -3.66
N ILE A 212 7.38 9.38 -4.26
CA ILE A 212 7.84 8.00 -4.00
C ILE A 212 9.30 7.83 -4.49
N GLU A 213 9.69 8.42 -5.62
CA GLU A 213 11.07 8.44 -6.08
C GLU A 213 11.98 9.19 -5.09
N GLU A 214 11.51 10.32 -4.53
CA GLU A 214 12.22 11.04 -3.49
C GLU A 214 12.35 10.20 -2.21
N LEU A 215 11.27 9.53 -1.80
CA LEU A 215 11.26 8.62 -0.65
C LEU A 215 12.29 7.49 -0.80
N LEU A 216 12.38 6.88 -1.98
CA LEU A 216 13.43 5.89 -2.26
C LEU A 216 14.82 6.51 -2.12
N THR A 217 15.04 7.67 -2.72
CA THR A 217 16.33 8.37 -2.69
C THR A 217 16.77 8.69 -1.26
N VAL A 218 15.87 9.23 -0.44
CA VAL A 218 16.14 9.54 0.98
C VAL A 218 16.38 8.25 1.78
N SER A 219 15.66 7.18 1.50
CA SER A 219 15.87 5.88 2.16
C SER A 219 17.23 5.28 1.83
N VAL A 220 17.66 5.37 0.56
CA VAL A 220 19.00 4.94 0.14
C VAL A 220 20.09 5.79 0.82
N MET A 221 19.91 7.11 0.87
CA MET A 221 20.83 8.00 1.57
C MET A 221 20.93 7.65 3.06
N SER A 222 19.81 7.38 3.72
CA SER A 222 19.79 6.91 5.11
C SER A 222 20.57 5.62 5.29
N ASN A 223 20.40 4.64 4.38
CA ASN A 223 21.17 3.40 4.41
C ASN A 223 22.68 3.62 4.26
N VAL A 224 23.08 4.57 3.42
CA VAL A 224 24.50 4.94 3.24
C VAL A 224 25.03 5.61 4.52
N ILE A 225 24.30 6.59 5.06
CA ILE A 225 24.70 7.34 6.25
C ILE A 225 24.80 6.42 7.48
N ASN A 226 23.86 5.50 7.67
CA ASN A 226 23.86 4.57 8.79
C ASN A 226 25.13 3.69 8.84
N ARG A 227 25.81 3.48 7.72
CA ARG A 227 27.12 2.78 7.70
C ARG A 227 28.23 3.62 8.36
N PHE A 228 28.05 4.92 8.48
CA PHE A 228 29.01 5.86 9.06
C PHE A 228 28.57 6.43 10.42
N MET A 229 27.54 5.84 11.05
CA MET A 229 27.06 6.29 12.37
C MET A 229 28.08 6.07 13.49
N LEU A 230 28.94 5.06 13.37
CA LEU A 230 30.02 4.88 14.32
C LEU A 230 31.12 5.92 14.06
N PRO A 231 31.69 6.52 15.13
CA PRO A 231 32.81 7.41 14.99
C PRO A 231 33.97 6.69 14.29
N TYR A 232 34.49 7.32 13.27
CA TYR A 232 35.67 6.83 12.58
C TYR A 232 36.91 7.61 13.05
N VAL A 233 38.01 6.90 13.13
CA VAL A 233 39.29 7.46 13.52
C VAL A 233 39.93 8.06 12.27
N VAL A 234 40.24 9.34 12.35
CA VAL A 234 41.03 10.02 11.32
C VAL A 234 42.48 10.07 11.81
N GLU A 235 43.33 9.31 11.18
CA GLU A 235 44.75 9.34 11.42
C GLU A 235 45.41 10.29 10.40
N THR A 236 46.08 11.34 10.86
CA THR A 236 46.81 12.25 9.98
C THR A 236 48.26 11.76 9.86
N LYS A 237 48.67 11.40 8.64
CA LYS A 237 50.08 11.06 8.36
C LYS A 237 50.84 12.30 7.87
N LYS A 238 52.12 12.37 8.25
CA LYS A 238 53.07 13.38 7.77
C LYS A 238 53.04 13.45 6.23
N SER A 239 52.80 14.64 5.68
CA SER A 239 53.01 14.92 4.29
C SER A 239 54.46 15.33 4.05
N GLY A 240 55.22 14.45 3.50
CA GLY A 240 56.55 14.73 2.97
C GLY A 240 56.78 13.82 1.77
N ALA A 241 57.93 13.90 1.14
CA ALA A 241 58.30 13.01 0.03
C ALA A 241 58.21 11.48 0.38
N GLU A 242 57.98 11.19 1.65
CA GLU A 242 57.85 9.81 2.18
C GLU A 242 56.37 9.37 2.42
N ALA A 243 55.40 10.21 2.09
CA ALA A 243 53.96 9.90 2.36
C ALA A 243 53.28 9.04 1.30
N GLY A 244 54.00 8.59 0.29
CA GLY A 244 53.47 7.63 -0.70
C GLY A 244 53.34 6.22 -0.12
N CYS A 245 52.35 5.50 -0.55
CA CYS A 245 52.25 4.10 -0.28
C CYS A 245 53.46 3.37 -0.94
N HIS A 246 54.31 2.73 -0.13
CA HIS A 246 55.48 1.98 -0.61
C HIS A 246 55.18 0.53 -0.97
N TYR A 247 53.92 0.22 -1.28
CA TYR A 247 53.57 -1.12 -1.71
C TYR A 247 54.24 -1.46 -3.04
N THR A 248 55.12 -2.44 -3.01
CA THR A 248 55.72 -3.04 -4.19
C THR A 248 55.63 -4.56 -4.07
N TYR A 249 55.17 -5.21 -5.15
CA TYR A 249 55.14 -6.68 -5.24
C TYR A 249 55.55 -7.07 -6.66
N GLY A 250 56.74 -7.62 -6.78
CA GLY A 250 57.36 -7.85 -8.09
C GLY A 250 57.54 -6.55 -8.85
N ASN A 251 56.99 -6.45 -10.08
CA ASN A 251 57.01 -5.24 -10.90
C ASN A 251 55.84 -4.31 -10.67
N GLN A 252 54.98 -4.61 -9.69
CA GLN A 252 53.80 -3.81 -9.36
C GLN A 252 54.14 -2.83 -8.24
N TYR A 253 53.65 -1.62 -8.35
CA TYR A 253 53.78 -0.58 -7.32
C TYR A 253 52.47 0.20 -7.18
N CYS A 254 52.29 0.81 -6.03
CA CYS A 254 51.14 1.67 -5.78
C CYS A 254 51.39 3.12 -6.20
N GLU A 255 50.47 3.65 -6.99
CA GLU A 255 50.40 5.06 -7.24
C GLU A 255 48.95 5.55 -6.99
N ASN A 256 48.81 6.51 -6.07
CA ASN A 256 47.52 7.11 -5.72
C ASN A 256 46.39 6.08 -5.35
N GLY A 257 46.79 4.95 -4.75
CA GLY A 257 45.82 3.93 -4.30
C GLY A 257 45.47 2.86 -5.33
N TYR A 258 46.09 2.90 -6.48
CA TYR A 258 45.91 1.90 -7.52
C TYR A 258 47.23 1.21 -7.88
N LEU A 259 47.13 0.02 -8.42
CA LEU A 259 48.33 -0.77 -8.81
C LEU A 259 48.72 -0.44 -10.25
N TYR A 260 50.00 -0.21 -10.44
CA TYR A 260 50.68 0.00 -11.71
C TYR A 260 51.81 -0.98 -11.89
N SER A 261 52.16 -1.29 -13.13
CA SER A 261 53.36 -2.01 -13.50
C SER A 261 54.14 -1.20 -14.55
N GLN A 262 55.45 -1.36 -14.57
CA GLN A 262 56.23 -0.80 -15.67
C GLN A 262 56.28 -1.80 -16.83
N ASN A 263 56.03 -1.29 -18.03
CA ASN A 263 56.23 -2.08 -19.25
C ASN A 263 57.74 -2.14 -19.63
N SER A 264 58.07 -2.84 -20.71
CA SER A 264 59.43 -2.97 -21.18
C SER A 264 60.09 -1.66 -21.58
N GLU A 265 59.33 -0.59 -21.73
CA GLU A 265 59.78 0.77 -22.08
C GLU A 265 59.84 1.68 -20.85
N GLY A 266 59.60 1.17 -19.66
CA GLY A 266 59.61 1.92 -18.41
C GLY A 266 58.39 2.79 -18.17
N VAL A 267 57.36 2.67 -19.00
CA VAL A 267 56.10 3.43 -18.84
C VAL A 267 55.18 2.74 -17.84
N ALA A 268 54.59 3.53 -16.96
CA ALA A 268 53.62 3.07 -15.98
C ALA A 268 52.30 2.65 -16.67
N VAL A 269 51.89 1.42 -16.49
CA VAL A 269 50.64 0.89 -17.04
C VAL A 269 49.75 0.46 -15.87
N SER A 270 48.50 0.93 -15.86
CA SER A 270 47.53 0.56 -14.83
C SER A 270 47.18 -0.92 -14.93
N ILE A 271 47.26 -1.61 -13.82
CA ILE A 271 46.81 -3.02 -13.72
C ILE A 271 45.30 -3.01 -13.62
N LEU A 272 44.64 -3.81 -14.47
CA LEU A 272 43.19 -3.95 -14.47
C LEU A 272 42.78 -5.27 -13.84
N GLU A 273 41.79 -5.19 -12.95
CA GLU A 273 41.10 -6.33 -12.38
C GLU A 273 39.61 -6.21 -12.78
N ASN A 274 39.10 -7.20 -13.52
CA ASN A 274 37.75 -7.16 -14.10
C ASN A 274 37.45 -5.91 -14.95
N GLY A 275 38.44 -5.40 -15.68
CA GLY A 275 38.31 -4.21 -16.52
C GLY A 275 38.32 -2.87 -15.79
N LEU A 276 38.58 -2.85 -14.49
CA LEU A 276 38.73 -1.66 -13.65
C LEU A 276 40.16 -1.58 -13.09
N PRO A 277 40.71 -0.37 -12.80
CA PRO A 277 42.01 -0.23 -12.15
C PRO A 277 42.06 -0.99 -10.84
N ALA A 278 43.02 -1.91 -10.71
CA ALA A 278 43.20 -2.72 -9.51
C ALA A 278 43.56 -1.84 -8.31
N LYS A 279 42.88 -2.04 -7.19
CA LYS A 279 43.09 -1.29 -5.94
C LYS A 279 44.35 -1.79 -5.21
N CYS A 280 45.12 -0.87 -4.64
CA CYS A 280 46.25 -1.24 -3.80
C CYS A 280 45.77 -1.94 -2.53
N PRO A 281 46.24 -3.15 -2.20
CA PRO A 281 45.81 -3.87 -1.02
C PRO A 281 46.31 -3.27 0.30
N GLN A 282 47.28 -2.37 0.24
CA GLN A 282 47.81 -1.70 1.42
C GLN A 282 47.12 -0.38 1.76
N CYS A 283 46.88 0.50 0.78
CA CYS A 283 46.37 1.85 1.04
C CYS A 283 44.96 2.11 0.51
N ASN A 284 44.46 1.29 -0.41
CA ASN A 284 43.10 1.45 -0.94
C ASN A 284 42.17 0.33 -0.43
N LYS A 285 42.30 0.04 0.87
CA LYS A 285 41.35 -0.85 1.55
C LYS A 285 39.97 -0.23 1.54
N GLU A 286 38.95 -1.05 1.35
CA GLU A 286 37.58 -0.58 1.52
C GLU A 286 37.37 -0.11 2.95
N ILE A 287 36.82 1.12 3.09
CA ILE A 287 36.45 1.66 4.39
C ILE A 287 35.22 0.88 4.85
N GLY A 288 35.43 -0.09 5.71
CA GLY A 288 34.37 -0.83 6.38
C GLY A 288 34.04 -0.24 7.75
N PHE A 289 33.09 -0.84 8.43
CA PHE A 289 32.73 -0.50 9.81
C PHE A 289 33.97 -0.59 10.72
N GLY A 290 34.31 0.53 11.39
CA GLY A 290 35.50 0.60 12.25
C GLY A 290 36.83 0.79 11.52
N SER A 291 36.81 1.12 10.22
CA SER A 291 38.04 1.40 9.45
C SER A 291 38.64 2.73 9.82
N VAL A 292 39.96 2.79 9.87
CA VAL A 292 40.72 4.05 10.00
C VAL A 292 40.73 4.76 8.65
N LEU A 293 40.25 6.01 8.60
CA LEU A 293 40.37 6.86 7.42
C LEU A 293 41.74 7.58 7.50
N GLU A 294 42.70 7.12 6.71
CA GLU A 294 43.96 7.87 6.55
C GLU A 294 43.72 9.07 5.66
N ILE A 295 43.85 10.28 6.23
CA ILE A 295 43.88 11.54 5.46
C ILE A 295 45.31 12.01 5.37
N THR A 296 45.86 11.97 4.15
CA THR A 296 47.15 12.60 3.90
C THR A 296 46.92 14.13 3.79
N ALA A 297 47.38 14.89 4.78
CA ALA A 297 47.35 16.34 4.73
C ALA A 297 48.48 16.83 3.80
N THR A 298 48.13 17.10 2.56
CA THR A 298 49.06 17.79 1.62
C THR A 298 48.89 19.30 1.78
N GLY A 299 49.97 20.00 2.06
CA GLY A 299 49.99 21.49 2.08
C GLY A 299 49.95 22.15 3.45
N LEU A 300 50.09 21.42 4.56
CA LEU A 300 50.26 22.00 5.87
C LEU A 300 51.72 22.44 6.09
N SER A 301 51.92 23.63 6.70
CA SER A 301 53.24 24.04 7.21
C SER A 301 53.67 23.13 8.35
N ALA A 302 54.98 23.09 8.64
CA ALA A 302 55.55 22.26 9.73
C ALA A 302 54.87 22.55 11.08
N ASP A 303 54.53 23.80 11.37
CA ASP A 303 53.89 24.23 12.62
C ASP A 303 52.40 23.80 12.69
N GLU A 304 51.72 23.84 11.57
CA GLU A 304 50.32 23.35 11.48
C GLU A 304 50.26 21.84 11.57
N PHE A 305 51.30 21.17 11.06
CA PHE A 305 51.42 19.73 11.17
C PHE A 305 51.74 19.28 12.61
N GLU A 306 52.62 20.00 13.32
CA GLU A 306 52.94 19.72 14.74
C GLU A 306 51.69 19.91 15.63
N LYS A 307 50.90 20.92 15.38
CA LYS A 307 49.60 21.13 16.06
C LYS A 307 48.58 20.03 15.72
N ALA A 308 48.57 19.55 14.50
CA ALA A 308 47.72 18.45 14.07
C ALA A 308 48.20 17.07 14.55
N ALA A 309 49.53 16.86 14.65
CA ALA A 309 50.15 15.61 15.14
C ALA A 309 50.00 15.41 16.64
N ASN A 310 49.91 16.49 17.43
CA ASN A 310 49.59 16.42 18.86
C ASN A 310 48.10 16.03 19.13
N ASN A 311 47.23 16.10 18.11
CA ASN A 311 45.86 15.58 18.13
C ASN A 311 45.74 14.35 17.18
N SER A 312 46.60 13.36 17.33
CA SER A 312 46.80 12.25 16.39
C SER A 312 45.59 11.33 16.22
N LEU A 313 44.53 11.50 17.01
CA LEU A 313 43.30 10.76 16.92
C LEU A 313 42.11 11.72 16.98
N LEU A 314 41.65 12.15 15.83
CA LEU A 314 40.41 12.92 15.72
C LEU A 314 39.24 11.94 15.48
N PHE A 315 38.43 11.79 16.51
CA PHE A 315 37.13 11.14 16.33
C PHE A 315 36.21 12.16 15.64
N LYS A 316 35.91 11.93 14.39
CA LYS A 316 34.87 12.70 13.70
C LYS A 316 33.58 11.88 13.65
N SER A 317 32.52 12.41 14.20
CA SER A 317 31.16 11.96 13.97
C SER A 317 30.49 12.92 12.99
N LEU A 318 29.57 12.41 12.18
CA LEU A 318 28.66 13.26 11.45
C LEU A 318 27.84 14.07 12.46
N GLY A 319 27.56 15.34 12.19
CA GLY A 319 26.68 16.15 13.03
C GLY A 319 25.32 15.46 13.19
N ILE A 320 24.75 15.50 14.39
CA ILE A 320 23.46 14.84 14.72
C ILE A 320 22.38 15.25 13.71
N ASP A 321 22.31 16.54 13.36
CA ASP A 321 21.34 17.05 12.38
C ASP A 321 21.48 16.39 11.00
N SER A 322 22.72 16.09 10.57
CA SER A 322 22.99 15.42 9.30
C SER A 322 22.57 13.95 9.31
N LEU A 323 22.58 13.31 10.48
CA LEU A 323 22.14 11.93 10.67
C LEU A 323 20.61 11.84 10.77
N GLU A 324 19.99 12.81 11.43
CA GLU A 324 18.55 12.83 11.66
C GLU A 324 17.76 13.30 10.44
N TYR A 325 18.32 14.19 9.61
CA TYR A 325 17.63 14.77 8.47
C TYR A 325 17.01 13.72 7.53
N PRO A 326 17.72 12.68 7.06
CA PRO A 326 17.11 11.68 6.18
C PRO A 326 15.98 10.91 6.86
N SER A 327 16.12 10.58 8.15
CA SER A 327 15.09 9.87 8.89
C SER A 327 13.84 10.73 9.10
N ARG A 328 14.01 12.02 9.40
CA ARG A 328 12.92 12.98 9.50
C ARG A 328 12.25 13.20 8.15
N ARG A 329 13.03 13.48 7.09
CA ARG A 329 12.49 13.70 5.75
C ARG A 329 11.75 12.46 5.20
N LYS A 330 12.25 11.25 5.51
CA LYS A 330 11.55 10.01 5.17
C LYS A 330 10.15 9.97 5.78
N LYS A 331 10.02 10.23 7.09
CA LYS A 331 8.72 10.25 7.78
C LYS A 331 7.79 11.34 7.24
N GLU A 332 8.34 12.52 6.95
CA GLU A 332 7.59 13.62 6.34
C GLU A 332 7.02 13.19 4.97
N LEU A 333 7.85 12.60 4.10
CA LEU A 333 7.42 12.12 2.79
C LEU A 333 6.38 11.01 2.89
N GLU A 334 6.58 10.02 3.77
CA GLU A 334 5.59 8.96 4.01
C GLU A 334 4.25 9.57 4.43
N THR A 335 4.26 10.55 5.31
CA THR A 335 3.07 11.28 5.75
C THR A 335 2.44 12.10 4.61
N GLU A 336 3.25 12.87 3.88
CA GLU A 336 2.78 13.68 2.75
C GLU A 336 2.13 12.83 1.65
N ILE A 337 2.77 11.72 1.27
CA ILE A 337 2.26 10.82 0.23
C ILE A 337 0.97 10.15 0.72
N TYR A 338 0.98 9.62 1.96
CA TYR A 338 -0.19 8.97 2.52
C TYR A 338 -1.38 9.93 2.61
N ASN A 339 -1.16 11.17 3.04
CA ASN A 339 -2.18 12.20 3.09
C ASN A 339 -2.74 12.55 1.70
N LYS A 340 -1.89 12.64 0.68
CA LYS A 340 -2.33 12.92 -0.69
C LYS A 340 -3.16 11.77 -1.29
N VAL A 341 -2.83 10.53 -0.96
CA VAL A 341 -3.44 9.35 -1.59
C VAL A 341 -4.66 8.86 -0.82
N VAL A 342 -4.60 8.86 0.53
CA VAL A 342 -5.63 8.29 1.42
C VAL A 342 -6.41 9.39 2.14
N ASN A 343 -6.00 10.65 1.95
CA ASN A 343 -6.59 11.84 2.59
C ASN A 343 -6.63 11.72 4.12
N LYS A 344 -5.52 11.26 4.71
CA LYS A 344 -5.34 11.20 6.14
C LYS A 344 -4.57 12.42 6.59
N GLN A 345 -5.21 13.45 7.06
CA GLN A 345 -4.53 14.41 7.93
C GLN A 345 -4.15 13.67 9.22
N GLU A 346 -2.94 13.11 9.24
CA GLU A 346 -2.36 12.70 10.51
C GLU A 346 -2.15 13.96 11.33
N PHE A 347 -3.01 14.15 12.31
CA PHE A 347 -2.67 14.98 13.47
C PHE A 347 -1.63 14.19 14.29
N LEU A 348 -0.44 14.05 13.70
CA LEU A 348 0.73 13.57 14.39
C LEU A 348 1.07 14.55 15.50
N ASN A 349 1.20 14.00 16.70
CA ASN A 349 1.93 14.55 17.82
C ASN A 349 1.34 15.73 18.58
N ASN A 350 0.09 15.65 19.02
CA ASN A 350 -0.21 16.22 20.32
C ASN A 350 -1.11 15.24 21.06
N ALA A 351 -0.60 14.69 22.16
CA ALA A 351 -1.29 13.88 23.14
C ALA A 351 -2.44 14.66 23.85
N GLN A 352 -2.88 15.76 23.25
CA GLN A 352 -3.94 16.61 23.73
C GLN A 352 -5.20 16.39 22.90
N GLN A 353 -6.14 15.74 23.55
CA GLN A 353 -7.57 15.70 23.21
C GLN A 353 -7.88 15.24 21.78
N HIS A 354 -8.08 13.94 21.61
CA HIS A 354 -8.87 13.42 20.50
C HIS A 354 -10.29 13.98 20.62
N ASN A 355 -10.51 15.12 19.99
CA ASN A 355 -11.84 15.70 19.90
C ASN A 355 -12.63 14.79 18.95
N GLU A 356 -13.76 14.26 19.41
CA GLU A 356 -14.66 13.36 18.67
C GLU A 356 -14.95 13.85 17.25
N LEU A 357 -15.15 15.17 17.09
CA LEU A 357 -15.32 15.83 15.80
C LEU A 357 -14.15 15.62 14.83
N ARG A 358 -12.90 15.54 15.34
CA ARG A 358 -11.71 15.31 14.50
C ARG A 358 -11.63 13.87 14.02
N VAL A 359 -11.95 12.92 14.88
CA VAL A 359 -11.97 11.50 14.54
C VAL A 359 -13.03 11.27 13.47
N LYS A 360 -14.24 11.80 13.66
CA LYS A 360 -15.33 11.72 12.69
C LYS A 360 -14.95 12.35 11.34
N ALA A 361 -14.36 13.55 11.32
CA ALA A 361 -13.89 14.21 10.11
C ALA A 361 -12.84 13.36 9.36
N THR A 362 -11.89 12.74 10.08
CA THR A 362 -10.87 11.87 9.48
C THR A 362 -11.51 10.62 8.83
N TYR A 363 -12.56 10.06 9.43
CA TYR A 363 -13.30 8.93 8.85
C TYR A 363 -14.08 9.36 7.59
N GLU A 364 -14.73 10.51 7.63
CA GLU A 364 -15.46 11.06 6.48
C GLU A 364 -14.53 11.32 5.28
N GLU A 365 -13.36 11.88 5.53
CA GLU A 365 -12.34 12.12 4.50
C GLU A 365 -11.82 10.83 3.88
N LYS A 366 -11.46 9.83 4.69
CA LYS A 366 -11.06 8.51 4.21
C LYS A 366 -12.18 7.84 3.41
N THR A 367 -13.41 7.92 3.89
CA THR A 367 -14.58 7.35 3.21
C THR A 367 -14.75 7.97 1.83
N THR A 368 -14.52 9.27 1.68
CA THR A 368 -14.61 9.95 0.38
C THR A 368 -13.63 9.37 -0.65
N VAL A 369 -12.38 9.12 -0.25
CA VAL A 369 -11.37 8.49 -1.13
C VAL A 369 -11.77 7.04 -1.46
N LEU A 370 -12.23 6.29 -0.47
CA LEU A 370 -12.69 4.91 -0.68
C LEU A 370 -13.90 4.86 -1.61
N ILE A 371 -14.86 5.79 -1.51
CA ILE A 371 -16.00 5.88 -2.42
C ILE A 371 -15.53 6.10 -3.86
N LYS A 372 -14.55 6.97 -4.08
CA LYS A 372 -13.97 7.18 -5.41
C LYS A 372 -13.42 5.87 -6.00
N TRP A 373 -12.56 5.18 -5.27
CA TRP A 373 -11.97 3.93 -5.75
C TRP A 373 -13.01 2.81 -5.87
N LYS A 374 -13.97 2.75 -4.96
CA LYS A 374 -15.13 1.86 -5.05
C LYS A 374 -15.84 2.02 -6.39
N GLN A 375 -16.20 3.25 -6.77
CA GLN A 375 -16.88 3.55 -8.03
C GLN A 375 -16.08 3.07 -9.25
N VAL A 376 -14.75 3.21 -9.23
CA VAL A 376 -13.89 2.67 -10.30
C VAL A 376 -14.11 1.17 -10.47
N PHE A 377 -14.07 0.40 -9.38
CA PHE A 377 -14.25 -1.06 -9.44
C PHE A 377 -15.69 -1.49 -9.73
N GLU A 378 -16.69 -0.78 -9.22
CA GLU A 378 -18.10 -0.99 -9.56
C GLU A 378 -18.32 -0.85 -11.07
N ASN A 379 -17.79 0.22 -11.66
CA ASN A 379 -17.91 0.47 -13.09
C ASN A 379 -17.18 -0.58 -13.95
N ILE A 380 -15.98 -0.99 -13.54
CA ILE A 380 -15.22 -2.03 -14.26
C ILE A 380 -15.98 -3.36 -14.20
N LEU A 381 -16.35 -3.80 -13.00
CA LEU A 381 -17.01 -5.09 -12.81
C LEU A 381 -18.38 -5.12 -13.51
N SER A 382 -19.14 -4.02 -13.44
CA SER A 382 -20.42 -3.85 -14.13
C SER A 382 -20.28 -4.05 -15.64
N ARG A 383 -19.29 -3.40 -16.28
CA ARG A 383 -19.03 -3.53 -17.72
C ARG A 383 -18.62 -4.95 -18.10
N LEU A 384 -17.71 -5.55 -17.32
CA LEU A 384 -17.23 -6.91 -17.59
C LEU A 384 -18.36 -7.93 -17.49
N ILE A 385 -19.22 -7.85 -16.47
CA ILE A 385 -20.38 -8.72 -16.33
C ILE A 385 -21.39 -8.46 -17.47
N THR A 386 -21.64 -7.20 -17.80
CA THR A 386 -22.56 -6.84 -18.89
C THR A 386 -22.10 -7.44 -20.22
N LYS A 387 -20.83 -7.22 -20.60
CA LYS A 387 -20.26 -7.81 -21.82
C LYS A 387 -20.28 -9.34 -21.79
N ASP A 388 -19.96 -9.92 -20.65
CA ASP A 388 -19.96 -11.36 -20.48
C ASP A 388 -21.36 -11.98 -20.75
N ILE A 389 -22.40 -11.36 -20.20
CA ILE A 389 -23.78 -11.80 -20.46
C ILE A 389 -24.18 -11.55 -21.93
N GLN A 390 -23.79 -10.43 -22.51
CA GLN A 390 -24.07 -10.10 -23.90
C GLN A 390 -23.45 -11.09 -24.91
N LEU A 391 -22.32 -11.73 -24.56
CA LEU A 391 -21.73 -12.79 -25.38
C LEU A 391 -22.68 -13.96 -25.62
N PHE A 392 -23.59 -14.23 -24.66
CA PHE A 392 -24.50 -15.38 -24.71
C PHE A 392 -25.97 -14.98 -24.89
N LYS A 393 -26.35 -13.79 -24.44
CA LYS A 393 -27.74 -13.32 -24.41
C LYS A 393 -27.88 -11.99 -25.12
N LYS A 394 -28.30 -12.03 -26.37
CA LYS A 394 -28.59 -10.83 -27.16
C LYS A 394 -29.72 -10.02 -26.50
N GLY A 395 -29.58 -8.70 -26.48
CA GLY A 395 -30.56 -7.78 -25.89
C GLY A 395 -30.42 -7.57 -24.38
N TYR A 396 -29.40 -8.15 -23.73
CA TYR A 396 -29.05 -7.78 -22.37
C TYR A 396 -28.56 -6.33 -22.31
N LYS A 397 -29.06 -5.54 -21.35
CA LYS A 397 -28.80 -4.10 -21.31
C LYS A 397 -27.62 -3.77 -20.42
N THR A 398 -27.73 -4.04 -19.12
CA THR A 398 -26.70 -3.63 -18.16
C THR A 398 -26.77 -4.40 -16.87
N THR A 399 -25.66 -4.40 -16.14
CA THR A 399 -25.53 -4.88 -14.76
C THR A 399 -25.22 -3.69 -13.87
N VAL A 400 -25.80 -3.65 -12.68
CA VAL A 400 -25.46 -2.68 -11.64
C VAL A 400 -24.71 -3.43 -10.53
N VAL A 401 -23.55 -2.93 -10.16
CA VAL A 401 -22.71 -3.50 -9.11
C VAL A 401 -22.53 -2.47 -8.01
N SER A 402 -22.68 -2.88 -6.77
CA SER A 402 -22.34 -2.06 -5.61
C SER A 402 -21.49 -2.87 -4.61
N PHE A 403 -20.39 -2.28 -4.15
CA PHE A 403 -19.57 -2.82 -3.06
C PHE A 403 -20.04 -2.36 -1.68
N GLY A 404 -21.17 -1.67 -1.60
CA GLY A 404 -21.68 -1.08 -0.37
C GLY A 404 -20.98 0.24 0.00
N ASN A 405 -21.41 0.85 1.10
CA ASN A 405 -20.92 2.18 1.53
C ASN A 405 -20.25 2.19 2.90
N LYS A 406 -20.35 1.09 3.65
CA LYS A 406 -19.74 0.95 4.98
C LYS A 406 -18.41 0.23 4.84
N PHE A 407 -17.31 0.90 5.08
CA PHE A 407 -15.96 0.34 4.97
C PHE A 407 -15.36 0.12 6.34
N TYR A 408 -14.69 -1.03 6.53
CA TYR A 408 -13.94 -1.31 7.75
C TYR A 408 -12.57 -0.62 7.66
N LEU A 409 -12.45 0.55 8.25
CA LEU A 409 -11.27 1.40 8.12
C LEU A 409 -10.14 1.02 9.08
N ASN A 410 -10.45 0.33 10.18
CA ASN A 410 -9.49 -0.11 11.19
C ASN A 410 -9.52 -1.63 11.33
N SER A 411 -8.42 -2.21 11.83
CA SER A 411 -8.39 -3.62 12.22
C SER A 411 -9.13 -3.85 13.54
N SER A 412 -9.40 -5.11 13.87
CA SER A 412 -10.02 -5.49 15.15
C SER A 412 -9.22 -4.97 16.35
N GLU A 413 -7.89 -5.08 16.30
CA GLU A 413 -6.97 -4.61 17.34
C GLU A 413 -7.01 -3.09 17.47
N GLN A 414 -7.05 -2.36 16.35
CA GLN A 414 -7.14 -0.91 16.34
C GLN A 414 -8.47 -0.43 16.95
N TYR A 415 -9.59 -1.09 16.63
CA TYR A 415 -10.87 -0.76 17.28
C TYR A 415 -10.84 -1.02 18.78
N GLN A 416 -10.27 -2.14 19.24
CA GLN A 416 -10.11 -2.45 20.65
C GLN A 416 -9.26 -1.38 21.37
N GLU A 417 -8.16 -0.96 20.75
CA GLU A 417 -7.29 0.10 21.29
C GLU A 417 -8.03 1.45 21.40
N LEU A 418 -8.84 1.80 20.38
CA LEU A 418 -9.65 3.01 20.38
C LEU A 418 -10.72 2.98 21.49
N ILE A 419 -11.41 1.85 21.67
CA ILE A 419 -12.39 1.64 22.74
C ILE A 419 -11.72 1.80 24.11
N GLN A 420 -10.56 1.15 24.31
CA GLN A 420 -9.82 1.24 25.57
C GLN A 420 -9.37 2.67 25.86
N LYS A 421 -8.77 3.37 24.91
CA LYS A 421 -8.34 4.77 25.06
C LYS A 421 -9.52 5.70 25.35
N SER A 422 -10.67 5.48 24.70
CA SER A 422 -11.86 6.28 24.93
C SER A 422 -12.41 6.09 26.35
N ARG A 423 -12.41 4.86 26.85
CA ARG A 423 -12.79 4.55 28.24
C ARG A 423 -11.84 5.17 29.26
N GLU A 424 -10.53 5.08 29.04
CA GLU A 424 -9.51 5.67 29.91
C GLU A 424 -9.61 7.20 29.99
N ASN A 425 -10.01 7.85 28.88
CA ASN A 425 -10.17 9.30 28.81
C ASN A 425 -11.57 9.79 29.26
N GLY A 426 -12.45 8.90 29.71
CA GLY A 426 -13.81 9.24 30.14
C GLY A 426 -14.72 9.72 28.99
N ILE A 427 -14.41 9.37 27.76
CA ILE A 427 -15.24 9.67 26.59
C ILE A 427 -16.38 8.64 26.57
N ASN A 428 -17.61 9.08 26.78
CA ASN A 428 -18.76 8.17 26.90
C ASN A 428 -19.28 7.62 25.56
N ASP A 429 -18.87 8.21 24.44
CA ASP A 429 -19.39 7.84 23.11
C ASP A 429 -18.33 7.12 22.26
N TYR A 430 -17.97 5.90 22.66
CA TYR A 430 -17.12 4.99 21.88
C TYR A 430 -17.92 3.95 21.08
N MET A 431 -19.22 4.19 20.95
CA MET A 431 -20.17 3.25 20.34
C MET A 431 -19.86 2.96 18.88
N ASP A 432 -19.45 3.97 18.13
CA ASP A 432 -19.06 3.79 16.73
C ASP A 432 -17.85 2.86 16.59
N TYR A 433 -16.95 2.85 17.57
CA TYR A 433 -15.83 1.91 17.60
C TYR A 433 -16.27 0.49 17.96
N GLU A 434 -17.25 0.33 18.87
CA GLU A 434 -17.83 -0.97 19.20
C GLU A 434 -18.57 -1.56 18.00
N TYR A 435 -19.34 -0.76 17.26
CA TYR A 435 -19.96 -1.20 16.01
C TYR A 435 -18.92 -1.59 14.97
N GLY A 436 -17.90 -0.76 14.73
CA GLY A 436 -16.83 -1.06 13.80
C GLY A 436 -16.09 -2.35 14.19
N LEU A 437 -15.86 -2.60 15.47
CA LEU A 437 -15.26 -3.84 15.96
C LEU A 437 -16.11 -5.06 15.62
N ILE A 438 -17.42 -5.00 15.86
CA ILE A 438 -18.36 -6.08 15.57
C ILE A 438 -18.42 -6.34 14.05
N GLU A 439 -18.50 -5.28 13.27
CA GLU A 439 -18.51 -5.39 11.80
C GLU A 439 -17.27 -6.09 11.25
N VAL A 440 -16.09 -5.81 11.80
CA VAL A 440 -14.84 -6.45 11.40
C VAL A 440 -14.76 -7.90 11.87
N GLN A 441 -15.10 -8.16 13.13
CA GLN A 441 -15.00 -9.51 13.71
C GLN A 441 -15.96 -10.52 13.10
N TYR A 442 -17.16 -10.06 12.74
CA TYR A 442 -18.24 -10.90 12.22
C TYR A 442 -18.57 -10.62 10.74
N SER A 443 -17.60 -10.09 9.98
CA SER A 443 -17.77 -9.72 8.57
C SER A 443 -18.24 -10.87 7.67
N GLU A 444 -17.84 -12.11 7.98
CA GLU A 444 -18.21 -13.31 7.22
C GLU A 444 -19.49 -13.98 7.72
N ASN A 445 -19.96 -13.65 8.92
CA ASN A 445 -21.15 -14.22 9.54
C ASN A 445 -22.21 -13.15 9.83
N VAL A 446 -23.01 -12.83 8.80
CA VAL A 446 -24.03 -11.77 8.86
C VAL A 446 -25.08 -12.03 9.96
N MET A 447 -25.49 -13.29 10.18
CA MET A 447 -26.48 -13.61 11.21
C MET A 447 -25.94 -13.33 12.62
N GLU A 448 -24.72 -13.79 12.89
CA GLU A 448 -24.11 -13.56 14.19
C GLU A 448 -23.77 -12.08 14.40
N ARG A 449 -23.30 -11.39 13.39
CA ARG A 449 -23.10 -9.95 13.41
C ARG A 449 -24.36 -9.19 13.82
N ASN A 450 -25.49 -9.46 13.16
CA ASN A 450 -26.76 -8.80 13.46
C ASN A 450 -27.23 -9.10 14.88
N ARG A 451 -27.02 -10.34 15.34
CA ARG A 451 -27.33 -10.74 16.72
C ARG A 451 -26.49 -9.97 17.71
N ILE A 452 -25.19 -9.85 17.52
CA ILE A 452 -24.28 -9.12 18.42
C ILE A 452 -24.57 -7.61 18.40
N MET A 453 -24.86 -7.03 17.22
CA MET A 453 -25.28 -5.62 17.12
C MET A 453 -26.58 -5.36 17.88
N PHE A 454 -27.56 -6.23 17.72
CA PHE A 454 -28.81 -6.11 18.49
C PHE A 454 -28.58 -6.22 20.00
N LEU A 455 -27.72 -7.15 20.43
CA LEU A 455 -27.34 -7.27 21.85
C LEU A 455 -26.64 -6.01 22.36
N LEU A 456 -25.78 -5.38 21.55
CA LEU A 456 -25.14 -4.13 21.91
C LEU A 456 -26.15 -3.00 22.11
N GLU A 457 -27.16 -2.89 21.24
CA GLU A 457 -28.24 -1.90 21.38
C GLU A 457 -29.09 -2.16 22.62
N LEU A 458 -29.46 -3.40 22.86
CA LEU A 458 -30.18 -3.79 24.06
C LEU A 458 -29.37 -3.50 25.33
N GLU A 459 -28.06 -3.79 25.31
CA GLU A 459 -27.16 -3.52 26.43
C GLU A 459 -27.07 -2.03 26.77
N LYS A 460 -27.03 -1.15 25.75
CA LYS A 460 -27.00 0.30 25.96
C LYS A 460 -28.19 0.81 26.78
N VAL A 461 -29.37 0.28 26.46
CA VAL A 461 -30.61 0.70 27.11
C VAL A 461 -30.77 0.01 28.48
N ALA A 462 -30.46 -1.28 28.57
CA ALA A 462 -30.66 -2.07 29.78
C ALA A 462 -29.56 -1.91 30.83
N ARG A 463 -28.36 -1.48 30.44
CA ARG A 463 -27.18 -1.32 31.32
C ARG A 463 -26.63 0.11 31.29
N PRO A 464 -27.26 1.07 31.92
CA PRO A 464 -26.79 2.47 31.92
C PRO A 464 -25.38 2.65 32.50
N TYR A 465 -24.93 1.72 33.36
CA TYR A 465 -23.63 1.76 34.04
C TYR A 465 -22.61 0.75 33.45
N ARG A 466 -22.81 0.29 32.24
CA ARG A 466 -21.95 -0.72 31.56
C ARG A 466 -20.46 -0.32 31.48
N ASN A 467 -20.16 0.97 31.57
CA ASN A 467 -18.80 1.51 31.47
C ASN A 467 -18.06 1.53 32.81
N LEU A 468 -18.78 1.33 33.93
CA LEU A 468 -18.20 1.32 35.26
C LEU A 468 -17.72 -0.09 35.64
N LYS A 469 -16.67 -0.17 36.42
CA LYS A 469 -16.22 -1.42 37.02
C LYS A 469 -17.26 -1.92 38.04
N ASN A 470 -17.37 -3.23 38.22
CA ASN A 470 -18.30 -3.81 39.19
C ASN A 470 -18.12 -3.26 40.61
N THR A 471 -16.90 -2.87 40.98
CA THR A 471 -16.61 -2.20 42.27
C THR A 471 -17.25 -0.82 42.35
N GLU A 472 -17.20 -0.04 41.30
CA GLU A 472 -17.80 1.30 41.20
C GLU A 472 -19.33 1.21 41.20
N VAL A 473 -19.90 0.25 40.46
CA VAL A 473 -21.35 -0.02 40.46
C VAL A 473 -21.81 -0.48 41.84
N MET A 474 -20.99 -1.25 42.58
CA MET A 474 -21.26 -1.63 43.97
C MET A 474 -21.27 -0.42 44.93
N GLU A 475 -20.39 0.58 44.69
CA GLU A 475 -20.37 1.81 45.45
C GLU A 475 -21.64 2.64 45.21
N LEU A 476 -22.13 2.71 43.97
CA LEU A 476 -23.41 3.36 43.64
C LEU A 476 -24.58 2.68 44.35
N LEU A 477 -24.58 1.35 44.47
CA LEU A 477 -25.58 0.62 45.22
C LEU A 477 -25.52 0.93 46.72
N LYS A 478 -24.32 0.93 47.31
CA LYS A 478 -24.11 1.28 48.72
C LYS A 478 -24.54 2.70 49.04
N SER A 479 -24.39 3.62 48.09
CA SER A 479 -24.79 5.03 48.23
C SER A 479 -26.28 5.26 47.91
N ASN A 480 -27.06 4.20 47.67
CA ASN A 480 -28.47 4.24 47.27
C ASN A 480 -28.75 5.09 46.01
N ILE A 481 -27.77 5.23 45.13
CA ILE A 481 -27.92 5.93 43.85
C ILE A 481 -28.63 5.02 42.85
N ILE A 482 -28.37 3.71 42.91
CA ILE A 482 -29.01 2.69 42.09
C ILE A 482 -29.73 1.65 42.94
N THR A 483 -30.74 1.03 42.37
CA THR A 483 -31.49 -0.06 42.98
C THR A 483 -30.74 -1.37 42.92
N LYS A 484 -31.13 -2.35 43.77
CA LYS A 484 -30.58 -3.70 43.71
C LYS A 484 -30.87 -4.38 42.35
N GLN A 485 -32.01 -4.05 41.74
CA GLN A 485 -32.40 -4.58 40.41
C GLN A 485 -31.49 -4.04 39.30
N GLU A 486 -31.20 -2.72 39.32
CA GLU A 486 -30.26 -2.10 38.38
C GLU A 486 -28.85 -2.65 38.56
N PHE A 487 -28.42 -2.87 39.78
CA PHE A 487 -27.12 -3.51 40.05
C PHE A 487 -27.05 -4.93 39.50
N ASP A 488 -28.09 -5.75 39.78
CA ASP A 488 -28.17 -7.12 39.31
C ASP A 488 -28.24 -7.19 37.77
N LEU A 489 -29.02 -6.32 37.15
CA LEU A 489 -29.09 -6.25 35.69
C LEU A 489 -27.74 -5.81 35.09
N ASN A 490 -27.07 -4.83 35.71
CA ASN A 490 -25.78 -4.36 35.22
C ASN A 490 -24.67 -5.42 35.32
N THR A 491 -24.71 -6.27 36.34
CA THR A 491 -23.69 -7.29 36.60
C THR A 491 -23.97 -8.63 35.88
N ASN A 492 -25.24 -8.99 35.73
CA ASN A 492 -25.68 -10.30 35.21
C ASN A 492 -26.40 -10.24 33.86
N PHE A 493 -26.23 -9.18 33.08
CA PHE A 493 -26.96 -8.93 31.81
C PHE A 493 -26.97 -10.13 30.85
N TYR A 494 -25.81 -10.64 30.46
CA TYR A 494 -25.72 -11.75 29.51
C TYR A 494 -26.32 -13.06 30.05
N LYS A 495 -26.26 -13.27 31.35
CA LYS A 495 -26.91 -14.42 31.98
C LYS A 495 -28.43 -14.31 31.83
N LYS A 496 -29.00 -13.14 32.13
CA LYS A 496 -30.45 -12.88 31.97
C LYS A 496 -30.92 -12.94 30.53
N VAL A 497 -30.14 -12.43 29.59
CA VAL A 497 -30.42 -12.61 28.15
C VAL A 497 -30.56 -14.09 27.82
N ARG A 498 -29.61 -14.91 28.27
CA ARG A 498 -29.65 -16.36 28.02
C ARG A 498 -30.84 -17.06 28.68
N GLU A 499 -31.24 -16.61 29.86
CA GLU A 499 -32.43 -17.11 30.54
C GLU A 499 -33.70 -16.81 29.72
N ILE A 500 -33.84 -15.62 29.15
CA ILE A 500 -34.94 -15.26 28.24
C ILE A 500 -34.90 -16.12 26.97
N GLU A 501 -33.73 -16.34 26.34
CA GLU A 501 -33.60 -17.21 25.15
C GLU A 501 -34.04 -18.65 25.44
N ILE A 502 -33.74 -19.15 26.63
CA ILE A 502 -34.17 -20.49 27.07
C ILE A 502 -35.68 -20.52 27.33
N GLU A 503 -36.23 -19.51 28.01
CA GLU A 503 -37.65 -19.40 28.31
C GLU A 503 -38.51 -19.33 27.03
N GLU A 504 -38.12 -18.47 26.11
CA GLU A 504 -38.82 -18.21 24.86
C GLU A 504 -38.49 -19.25 23.76
N GLN A 505 -37.49 -20.09 23.98
CA GLN A 505 -36.98 -21.09 22.98
C GLN A 505 -36.63 -20.45 21.63
N LYS A 506 -36.17 -19.19 21.63
CA LYS A 506 -35.81 -18.40 20.47
C LYS A 506 -34.58 -17.55 20.77
N PRO A 507 -33.78 -17.20 19.73
CA PRO A 507 -32.76 -16.17 19.87
C PRO A 507 -33.36 -14.84 20.35
N ILE A 508 -32.63 -14.05 21.11
CA ILE A 508 -33.10 -12.78 21.65
C ILE A 508 -33.56 -11.80 20.56
N THR A 509 -32.97 -11.89 19.36
CA THR A 509 -33.35 -11.11 18.17
C THR A 509 -34.75 -11.40 17.68
N ASP A 510 -35.26 -12.62 17.93
CA ASP A 510 -36.55 -13.11 17.41
C ASP A 510 -37.66 -12.95 18.44
N VAL A 511 -37.31 -12.54 19.67
CA VAL A 511 -38.29 -12.20 20.71
C VAL A 511 -38.87 -10.82 20.37
N TYR A 512 -40.20 -10.77 20.16
CA TYR A 512 -40.92 -9.56 19.68
C TYR A 512 -40.51 -9.09 18.28
N ILE A 513 -40.12 -10.01 17.37
CA ILE A 513 -39.65 -9.68 16.01
C ILE A 513 -40.69 -8.92 15.16
N ASP A 514 -41.97 -9.02 15.50
CA ASP A 514 -43.12 -8.35 14.88
C ASP A 514 -43.20 -6.85 15.26
N LYS A 515 -42.37 -6.37 16.19
CA LYS A 515 -42.33 -5.01 16.65
C LYS A 515 -41.19 -4.21 16.01
N PRO A 516 -41.31 -2.88 15.87
CA PRO A 516 -40.17 -2.03 15.56
C PRO A 516 -39.02 -2.22 16.55
N ILE A 517 -37.76 -2.12 16.07
CA ILE A 517 -36.57 -2.41 16.88
C ILE A 517 -36.57 -1.63 18.23
N ASP A 518 -36.93 -0.35 18.21
CA ASP A 518 -36.97 0.48 19.42
C ASP A 518 -38.00 -0.02 20.44
N GLU A 519 -39.16 -0.51 19.97
CA GLU A 519 -40.20 -1.08 20.82
C GLU A 519 -39.79 -2.46 21.33
N GLN A 520 -39.16 -3.27 20.48
CA GLN A 520 -38.59 -4.56 20.84
C GLN A 520 -37.56 -4.42 21.98
N ILE A 521 -36.60 -3.48 21.84
CA ILE A 521 -35.59 -3.21 22.87
C ILE A 521 -36.23 -2.77 24.18
N LYS A 522 -37.26 -1.89 24.15
CA LYS A 522 -37.97 -1.46 25.35
C LYS A 522 -38.66 -2.62 26.07
N LEU A 523 -39.38 -3.48 25.32
CA LEU A 523 -40.05 -4.64 25.88
C LEU A 523 -39.08 -5.64 26.49
N LEU A 524 -37.97 -5.89 25.79
CA LEU A 524 -36.90 -6.76 26.30
C LEU A 524 -36.22 -6.18 27.55
N THR A 525 -36.02 -4.87 27.61
CA THR A 525 -35.47 -4.20 28.78
C THR A 525 -36.39 -4.39 30.01
N ILE A 526 -37.71 -4.23 29.85
CA ILE A 526 -38.68 -4.49 30.90
C ILE A 526 -38.63 -5.95 31.34
N LYS A 527 -38.63 -6.89 30.38
CA LYS A 527 -38.54 -8.34 30.66
C LYS A 527 -37.26 -8.72 31.40
N LEU A 528 -36.12 -8.12 31.04
CA LEU A 528 -34.84 -8.30 31.74
C LEU A 528 -34.87 -7.78 33.20
N GLN A 529 -35.65 -6.75 33.45
CA GLN A 529 -35.84 -6.19 34.81
C GLN A 529 -36.79 -7.09 35.66
N GLU A 530 -37.84 -7.62 35.04
CA GLU A 530 -38.84 -8.45 35.71
C GLU A 530 -38.30 -9.84 36.11
N ASN A 531 -37.48 -10.49 35.26
CA ASN A 531 -36.85 -11.77 35.58
C ASN A 531 -35.91 -11.72 36.79
N GLY A 532 -35.66 -10.55 37.37
CA GLY A 532 -34.97 -10.39 38.66
C GLY A 532 -35.85 -10.63 39.87
N GLN A 533 -37.18 -10.70 39.76
CA GLN A 533 -38.10 -10.83 40.89
C GLN A 533 -38.45 -12.29 41.27
N THR A 534 -38.25 -13.24 40.38
CA THR A 534 -38.75 -14.61 40.54
C THR A 534 -37.83 -15.54 41.35
N GLN A 535 -36.69 -15.10 41.85
CA GLN A 535 -35.76 -15.92 42.64
C GLN A 535 -35.65 -15.54 44.12
N VAL A 536 -36.52 -14.67 44.66
CA VAL A 536 -36.57 -14.32 46.08
C VAL A 536 -37.99 -14.49 46.58
N SER A 537 -38.46 -15.71 46.57
CA SER A 537 -39.63 -16.13 47.36
C SER A 537 -39.33 -17.50 48.00
#